data_10e44a4a6200d5ebc488dfebbf13ea10
#
_entry.id   10e44a4a6200d5ebc488dfebbf13ea10
#
_cell.length_a   1.000
_cell.length_b   1.000
_cell.length_c   1.000
_cell.angle_alpha   90.00
_cell.angle_beta   90.00
_cell.angle_gamma   90.00
#
_symmetry.space_group_name_H-M   'P 1'
#
loop_
_entity.id
_entity.type
_entity.pdbx_description
1 polymer ?
#
loop_
_entity_poly.entity_id
_entity_poly.type
_entity_poly.pdbx_seq_one_letter_code
_entity_poly.pdbx_strand_id
1 'polypeptide(L)'
;MAIINFDHISSNPLLPEVKSAMIDAINADYHNPSSQHSAGELAAAQLDKARIAVAGLINCANPKEVVFTSGGTEAVNHAVKGAALANAKRGNHIITSNVEHNAVIRSLKRLSSQGFKITSLDVDHHGRIDPQAVADAITDETILVSIMHSNNETGTIQPIEAISGITREHNILLHTDAVDSVGVVPMDVQKLGVNLMSFGANTFYGPTGVGGLYIRRGTMIWPILEGGVQEHNKRAGTENLIGIIGMGVAAETARRKMDERLTHLENLKVKLLSGLSQTIEDIIIN
;
A
#
# COMPACT_ATOMS: atom_id res chain seq x y z
N MET A 1 -11.01 16.86 -29.09
CA MET A 1 -9.68 16.20 -29.10
C MET A 1 -9.64 15.22 -27.94
N ALA A 2 -9.20 13.99 -28.17
CA ALA A 2 -8.91 13.07 -27.07
C ALA A 2 -7.67 13.59 -26.32
N ILE A 3 -7.77 13.72 -24.99
CA ILE A 3 -6.60 14.08 -24.15
C ILE A 3 -5.73 12.86 -24.03
N ILE A 4 -4.45 12.98 -24.37
CA ILE A 4 -3.45 11.94 -24.10
C ILE A 4 -2.93 12.21 -22.69
N ASN A 5 -3.23 11.30 -21.76
CA ASN A 5 -2.81 11.41 -20.38
C ASN A 5 -1.45 10.70 -20.17
N PHE A 6 -0.45 11.45 -19.73
CA PHE A 6 0.86 10.92 -19.31
C PHE A 6 1.03 10.92 -17.79
N ASP A 7 -0.02 11.27 -17.01
CA ASP A 7 0.01 11.35 -15.55
C ASP A 7 -0.77 10.20 -14.89
N HIS A 8 -0.59 8.98 -15.41
CA HIS A 8 -1.22 7.78 -14.85
C HIS A 8 -0.71 7.41 -13.44
N ILE A 9 0.43 7.95 -13.05
CA ILE A 9 0.99 7.75 -11.70
C ILE A 9 0.13 8.44 -10.64
N SER A 10 -0.34 9.67 -10.93
CA SER A 10 -1.15 10.45 -9.99
C SER A 10 -2.64 10.10 -10.05
N SER A 11 -3.15 9.76 -11.23
CA SER A 11 -4.58 9.55 -11.44
C SER A 11 -4.86 8.61 -12.62
N ASN A 12 -5.43 7.47 -12.31
CA ASN A 12 -5.96 6.54 -13.30
C ASN A 12 -7.47 6.71 -13.48
N PRO A 13 -7.99 6.64 -14.71
CA PRO A 13 -9.43 6.59 -14.94
C PRO A 13 -9.98 5.25 -14.39
N LEU A 14 -11.21 5.27 -13.88
CA LEU A 14 -11.88 4.03 -13.49
C LEU A 14 -12.04 3.11 -14.69
N LEU A 15 -11.77 1.81 -14.49
CA LEU A 15 -12.13 0.80 -15.48
C LEU A 15 -13.64 0.79 -15.72
N PRO A 16 -14.11 0.48 -16.95
CA PRO A 16 -15.56 0.41 -17.24
C PRO A 16 -16.29 -0.54 -16.30
N GLU A 17 -15.75 -1.70 -16.01
CA GLU A 17 -16.31 -2.69 -15.08
C GLU A 17 -16.36 -2.19 -13.62
N VAL A 18 -15.38 -1.40 -13.19
CA VAL A 18 -15.37 -0.75 -11.87
C VAL A 18 -16.48 0.28 -11.79
N LYS A 19 -16.60 1.13 -12.83
CA LYS A 19 -17.66 2.13 -12.90
C LYS A 19 -19.04 1.49 -12.87
N SER A 20 -19.27 0.43 -13.65
CA SER A 20 -20.54 -0.30 -13.66
C SER A 20 -20.86 -0.85 -12.27
N ALA A 21 -19.94 -1.56 -11.63
CA ALA A 21 -20.15 -2.14 -10.30
C ALA A 21 -20.47 -1.08 -9.23
N MET A 22 -19.84 0.10 -9.31
CA MET A 22 -20.16 1.21 -8.40
C MET A 22 -21.56 1.80 -8.65
N ILE A 23 -21.98 1.93 -9.91
CA ILE A 23 -23.34 2.39 -10.28
C ILE A 23 -24.37 1.37 -9.77
N ASP A 24 -24.13 0.08 -9.99
CA ASP A 24 -25.02 -0.99 -9.51
C ASP A 24 -25.11 -0.97 -7.98
N ALA A 25 -24.00 -0.72 -7.29
CA ALA A 25 -23.97 -0.59 -5.84
C ALA A 25 -24.75 0.63 -5.33
N ILE A 26 -24.70 1.75 -6.05
CA ILE A 26 -25.49 2.95 -5.72
C ILE A 26 -27.01 2.65 -5.87
N ASN A 27 -27.38 1.91 -6.92
CA ASN A 27 -28.78 1.58 -7.20
C ASN A 27 -29.32 0.44 -6.30
N ALA A 28 -28.48 -0.28 -5.60
CA ALA A 28 -28.86 -1.42 -4.78
C ALA A 28 -29.33 -1.06 -3.36
N ASP A 29 -29.33 0.21 -2.99
CA ASP A 29 -29.77 0.73 -1.68
C ASP A 29 -29.15 -0.05 -0.49
N TYR A 30 -27.85 -0.31 -0.51
CA TYR A 30 -27.16 -0.97 0.58
C TYR A 30 -27.24 -0.15 1.88
N HIS A 31 -27.45 -0.87 2.98
CA HIS A 31 -27.44 -0.30 4.32
C HIS A 31 -26.07 -0.44 4.99
N ASN A 32 -25.98 -0.04 6.27
CA ASN A 32 -24.74 -0.17 7.05
C ASN A 32 -24.35 -1.65 7.20
N PRO A 33 -23.10 -2.04 6.82
CA PRO A 33 -22.63 -3.43 6.95
C PRO A 33 -22.66 -3.97 8.38
N SER A 34 -22.68 -3.11 9.39
CA SER A 34 -22.78 -3.49 10.81
C SER A 34 -24.21 -3.78 11.29
N SER A 35 -25.24 -3.54 10.47
CA SER A 35 -26.65 -3.75 10.84
C SER A 35 -27.02 -5.22 10.78
N GLN A 36 -27.80 -5.67 11.80
CA GLN A 36 -28.22 -7.07 11.98
C GLN A 36 -29.53 -7.43 11.27
N HIS A 37 -29.85 -6.77 10.16
CA HIS A 37 -31.00 -7.08 9.33
C HIS A 37 -30.56 -7.41 7.90
N SER A 38 -31.43 -7.99 7.08
CA SER A 38 -31.10 -8.54 5.77
C SER A 38 -30.37 -7.57 4.84
N ALA A 39 -30.72 -6.27 4.82
CA ALA A 39 -30.04 -5.28 3.99
C ALA A 39 -28.62 -4.96 4.51
N GLY A 40 -28.38 -5.03 5.82
CA GLY A 40 -27.04 -4.93 6.40
C GLY A 40 -26.19 -6.17 6.10
N GLU A 41 -26.78 -7.37 6.18
CA GLU A 41 -26.10 -8.62 5.83
C GLU A 41 -25.68 -8.64 4.34
N LEU A 42 -26.53 -8.15 3.44
CA LEU A 42 -26.16 -8.00 2.02
C LEU A 42 -24.99 -7.04 1.83
N ALA A 43 -24.98 -5.92 2.55
CA ALA A 43 -23.87 -4.97 2.53
C ALA A 43 -22.57 -5.60 3.07
N ALA A 44 -22.63 -6.32 4.18
CA ALA A 44 -21.50 -7.06 4.76
C ALA A 44 -20.94 -8.11 3.79
N ALA A 45 -21.80 -8.84 3.08
CA ALA A 45 -21.38 -9.82 2.08
C ALA A 45 -20.61 -9.18 0.92
N GLN A 46 -21.01 -7.96 0.47
CA GLN A 46 -20.27 -7.22 -0.56
C GLN A 46 -18.91 -6.72 -0.05
N LEU A 47 -18.86 -6.26 1.20
CA LEU A 47 -17.62 -5.85 1.86
C LEU A 47 -16.63 -7.02 1.92
N ASP A 48 -17.09 -8.19 2.34
CA ASP A 48 -16.26 -9.40 2.43
C ASP A 48 -15.80 -9.89 1.05
N LYS A 49 -16.68 -9.85 0.04
CA LYS A 49 -16.31 -10.18 -1.35
C LYS A 49 -15.19 -9.28 -1.86
N ALA A 50 -15.29 -7.98 -1.64
CA ALA A 50 -14.24 -7.04 -2.03
C ALA A 50 -12.93 -7.30 -1.28
N ARG A 51 -13.01 -7.62 0.02
CA ARG A 51 -11.84 -7.95 0.85
C ARG A 51 -11.11 -9.20 0.35
N ILE A 52 -11.85 -10.24 -0.03
CA ILE A 52 -11.29 -11.46 -0.62
C ILE A 52 -10.56 -11.14 -1.94
N ALA A 53 -11.15 -10.32 -2.80
CA ALA A 53 -10.53 -9.92 -4.07
C ALA A 53 -9.22 -9.15 -3.86
N VAL A 54 -9.20 -8.19 -2.92
CA VAL A 54 -8.01 -7.42 -2.56
C VAL A 54 -6.95 -8.32 -1.92
N ALA A 55 -7.33 -9.22 -1.01
CA ALA A 55 -6.42 -10.20 -0.43
C ALA A 55 -5.76 -11.08 -1.51
N GLY A 56 -6.54 -11.50 -2.51
CA GLY A 56 -6.03 -12.27 -3.65
C GLY A 56 -5.03 -11.50 -4.52
N LEU A 57 -5.17 -10.18 -4.65
CA LEU A 57 -4.24 -9.35 -5.42
C LEU A 57 -2.84 -9.30 -4.79
N ILE A 58 -2.76 -9.34 -3.47
CA ILE A 58 -1.50 -9.25 -2.70
C ILE A 58 -1.03 -10.61 -2.16
N ASN A 59 -1.64 -11.71 -2.62
CA ASN A 59 -1.40 -13.08 -2.13
C ASN A 59 -1.48 -13.21 -0.60
N CYS A 60 -2.46 -12.54 0.01
CA CYS A 60 -2.74 -12.62 1.43
C CYS A 60 -3.64 -13.84 1.72
N ALA A 61 -3.16 -14.77 2.55
CA ALA A 61 -3.87 -16.00 2.86
C ALA A 61 -5.15 -15.81 3.70
N ASN A 62 -5.17 -14.76 4.54
CA ASN A 62 -6.31 -14.45 5.40
C ASN A 62 -6.88 -13.07 5.05
N PRO A 63 -8.04 -12.98 4.40
CA PRO A 63 -8.63 -11.68 4.04
C PRO A 63 -8.82 -10.71 5.22
N LYS A 64 -8.98 -11.20 6.45
CA LYS A 64 -9.10 -10.36 7.66
C LYS A 64 -7.82 -9.58 8.01
N GLU A 65 -6.72 -9.88 7.35
CA GLU A 65 -5.47 -9.10 7.45
C GLU A 65 -5.48 -7.85 6.57
N VAL A 66 -6.49 -7.69 5.70
CA VAL A 66 -6.72 -6.47 4.91
C VAL A 66 -7.70 -5.57 5.67
N VAL A 67 -7.31 -4.34 5.93
CA VAL A 67 -8.12 -3.28 6.56
C VAL A 67 -8.34 -2.18 5.54
N PHE A 68 -9.59 -1.81 5.29
CA PHE A 68 -9.91 -0.72 4.37
C PHE A 68 -9.68 0.64 5.01
N THR A 69 -9.18 1.58 4.21
CA THR A 69 -8.87 2.95 4.58
C THR A 69 -9.42 3.92 3.52
N SER A 70 -9.32 5.22 3.75
CA SER A 70 -9.73 6.23 2.75
C SER A 70 -8.74 6.44 1.62
N GLY A 71 -7.62 5.72 1.62
CA GLY A 71 -6.57 5.81 0.60
C GLY A 71 -5.19 5.46 1.15
N GLY A 72 -4.17 5.47 0.28
CA GLY A 72 -2.81 5.14 0.63
C GLY A 72 -2.24 6.01 1.76
N THR A 73 -2.54 7.31 1.74
CA THR A 73 -2.06 8.22 2.79
C THR A 73 -2.58 7.87 4.18
N GLU A 74 -3.87 7.49 4.33
CA GLU A 74 -4.40 7.00 5.60
C GLU A 74 -3.73 5.68 5.98
N ALA A 75 -3.60 4.74 5.03
CA ALA A 75 -2.95 3.46 5.26
C ALA A 75 -1.51 3.60 5.78
N VAL A 76 -0.70 4.47 5.15
CA VAL A 76 0.67 4.80 5.59
C VAL A 76 0.67 5.41 7.00
N ASN A 77 -0.18 6.41 7.25
CA ASN A 77 -0.26 7.03 8.57
C ASN A 77 -0.64 6.00 9.64
N HIS A 78 -1.59 5.12 9.33
CA HIS A 78 -2.02 4.07 10.25
C HIS A 78 -0.90 3.07 10.50
N ALA A 79 -0.22 2.58 9.45
CA ALA A 79 0.91 1.67 9.59
C ALA A 79 2.01 2.27 10.47
N VAL A 80 2.51 3.46 10.10
CA VAL A 80 3.67 4.07 10.76
C VAL A 80 3.36 4.55 12.17
N LYS A 81 2.30 5.33 12.34
CA LYS A 81 1.93 5.88 13.65
C LYS A 81 1.34 4.83 14.57
N GLY A 82 0.43 4.00 14.05
CA GLY A 82 -0.21 2.96 14.84
C GLY A 82 0.78 1.91 15.35
N ALA A 83 1.73 1.49 14.51
CA ALA A 83 2.79 0.56 14.92
C ALA A 83 3.75 1.20 15.94
N ALA A 84 4.21 2.43 15.69
CA ALA A 84 5.12 3.12 16.60
C ALA A 84 4.50 3.31 17.99
N LEU A 85 3.28 3.83 18.05
CA LEU A 85 2.59 4.08 19.32
C LEU A 85 2.26 2.81 20.10
N ALA A 86 1.86 1.73 19.40
CA ALA A 86 1.58 0.44 20.03
C ALA A 86 2.83 -0.23 20.62
N ASN A 87 4.00 0.05 20.06
CA ASN A 87 5.28 -0.54 20.48
C ASN A 87 6.17 0.41 21.31
N ALA A 88 5.70 1.60 21.65
CA ALA A 88 6.47 2.63 22.37
C ALA A 88 7.08 2.19 23.70
N LYS A 89 6.54 1.14 24.34
CA LYS A 89 7.11 0.54 25.56
C LYS A 89 8.34 -0.34 25.29
N ARG A 90 8.54 -0.79 24.03
CA ARG A 90 9.68 -1.63 23.63
C ARG A 90 10.87 -0.81 23.15
N GLY A 91 10.62 0.41 22.68
CA GLY A 91 11.63 1.32 22.17
C GLY A 91 11.01 2.49 21.44
N ASN A 92 11.83 3.41 20.99
CA ASN A 92 11.39 4.64 20.32
C ASN A 92 12.18 4.93 19.03
N HIS A 93 12.91 3.95 18.47
CA HIS A 93 13.70 4.14 17.28
C HIS A 93 13.02 3.55 16.04
N ILE A 94 13.02 4.32 14.95
CA ILE A 94 12.44 3.96 13.65
C ILE A 94 13.46 4.21 12.55
N ILE A 95 13.65 3.23 11.67
CA ILE A 95 14.53 3.32 10.50
C ILE A 95 13.68 3.52 9.25
N THR A 96 14.12 4.39 8.35
CA THR A 96 13.47 4.67 7.06
C THR A 96 14.52 5.02 6.00
N SER A 97 14.10 5.25 4.75
CA SER A 97 14.97 5.78 3.69
C SER A 97 14.77 7.27 3.45
N ASN A 98 15.72 7.91 2.78
CA ASN A 98 15.63 9.32 2.38
C ASN A 98 14.82 9.54 1.09
N VAL A 99 14.28 8.46 0.48
CA VAL A 99 13.51 8.51 -0.77
C VAL A 99 12.02 8.19 -0.58
N GLU A 100 11.56 8.16 0.65
CA GLU A 100 10.17 7.81 0.99
C GLU A 100 9.15 8.84 0.49
N HIS A 101 7.92 8.37 0.26
CA HIS A 101 6.81 9.26 -0.03
C HIS A 101 6.50 10.22 1.14
N ASN A 102 5.98 11.41 0.83
CA ASN A 102 5.63 12.43 1.81
C ASN A 102 4.73 11.93 2.96
N ALA A 103 3.86 10.96 2.71
CA ALA A 103 3.00 10.37 3.75
C ALA A 103 3.82 9.69 4.85
N VAL A 104 4.91 9.00 4.51
CA VAL A 104 5.87 8.41 5.46
C VAL A 104 6.66 9.51 6.15
N ILE A 105 7.33 10.40 5.37
CA ILE A 105 8.18 11.47 5.90
C ILE A 105 7.43 12.35 6.92
N ARG A 106 6.20 12.77 6.60
CA ARG A 106 5.40 13.64 7.48
C ARG A 106 4.92 12.89 8.72
N SER A 107 4.60 11.60 8.60
CA SER A 107 4.24 10.76 9.74
C SER A 107 5.41 10.60 10.72
N LEU A 108 6.61 10.33 10.19
CA LEU A 108 7.85 10.22 10.97
C LEU A 108 8.25 11.55 11.63
N LYS A 109 8.11 12.67 10.91
CA LYS A 109 8.34 14.01 11.48
C LYS A 109 7.41 14.27 12.68
N ARG A 110 6.14 13.85 12.58
CA ARG A 110 5.19 13.96 13.71
C ARG A 110 5.61 13.09 14.88
N LEU A 111 6.02 11.85 14.64
CA LEU A 111 6.52 10.94 15.70
C LEU A 111 7.81 11.47 16.34
N SER A 112 8.72 12.05 15.54
CA SER A 112 9.93 12.69 16.07
C SER A 112 9.60 13.83 17.07
N SER A 113 8.57 14.63 16.77
CA SER A 113 8.09 15.66 17.73
C SER A 113 7.46 15.08 19.00
N GLN A 114 7.21 13.78 19.05
CA GLN A 114 6.68 13.03 20.20
C GLN A 114 7.76 12.19 20.91
N GLY A 115 9.05 12.38 20.56
CA GLY A 115 10.17 11.73 21.23
C GLY A 115 10.69 10.45 20.55
N PHE A 116 10.17 10.09 19.37
CA PHE A 116 10.77 9.00 18.58
C PHE A 116 12.04 9.46 17.88
N LYS A 117 13.04 8.58 17.84
CA LYS A 117 14.29 8.76 17.10
C LYS A 117 14.12 8.22 15.70
N ILE A 118 14.47 8.98 14.68
CA ILE A 118 14.34 8.58 13.29
C ILE A 118 15.72 8.52 12.65
N THR A 119 16.10 7.35 12.15
CA THR A 119 17.28 7.18 11.28
C THR A 119 16.80 7.07 9.85
N SER A 120 17.20 8.04 9.03
CA SER A 120 16.95 8.05 7.59
C SER A 120 18.22 7.60 6.88
N LEU A 121 18.15 6.48 6.17
CA LEU A 121 19.27 5.88 5.45
C LEU A 121 19.35 6.46 4.04
N ASP A 122 20.58 6.67 3.57
CA ASP A 122 20.83 7.04 2.20
C ASP A 122 20.68 5.86 1.26
N VAL A 123 20.37 6.14 0.00
CA VAL A 123 20.28 5.16 -1.08
C VAL A 123 21.45 5.34 -2.05
N ASP A 124 21.71 4.33 -2.87
CA ASP A 124 22.71 4.43 -3.94
C ASP A 124 22.24 5.36 -5.09
N HIS A 125 23.06 5.50 -6.12
CA HIS A 125 22.78 6.36 -7.30
C HIS A 125 21.59 5.86 -8.14
N HIS A 126 21.11 4.63 -7.92
CA HIS A 126 19.88 4.09 -8.51
C HIS A 126 18.66 4.25 -7.59
N GLY A 127 18.81 4.91 -6.44
CA GLY A 127 17.75 5.07 -5.46
C GLY A 127 17.47 3.81 -4.64
N ARG A 128 18.40 2.83 -4.58
CA ARG A 128 18.23 1.56 -3.89
C ARG A 128 18.92 1.59 -2.52
N ILE A 129 18.21 1.09 -1.50
CA ILE A 129 18.76 0.95 -0.15
C ILE A 129 19.64 -0.31 -0.04
N ASP A 130 20.75 -0.19 0.70
CA ASP A 130 21.56 -1.33 1.08
C ASP A 130 20.93 -2.04 2.30
N PRO A 131 20.54 -3.33 2.22
CA PRO A 131 20.05 -4.07 3.38
C PRO A 131 21.07 -4.10 4.55
N GLN A 132 22.37 -4.06 4.27
CA GLN A 132 23.39 -4.02 5.31
C GLN A 132 23.34 -2.70 6.10
N ALA A 133 23.07 -1.57 5.44
CA ALA A 133 22.88 -0.30 6.12
C ALA A 133 21.66 -0.33 7.08
N VAL A 134 20.61 -1.09 6.74
CA VAL A 134 19.50 -1.32 7.67
C VAL A 134 19.95 -2.12 8.89
N ALA A 135 20.72 -3.20 8.70
CA ALA A 135 21.26 -4.02 9.78
C ALA A 135 22.15 -3.19 10.73
N ASP A 136 23.05 -2.40 10.16
CA ASP A 136 24.01 -1.57 10.93
C ASP A 136 23.32 -0.45 11.73
N ALA A 137 22.12 0.00 11.27
CA ALA A 137 21.35 1.05 11.94
C ALA A 137 20.46 0.51 13.08
N ILE A 138 20.29 -0.79 13.21
CA ILE A 138 19.45 -1.41 14.26
C ILE A 138 20.08 -1.18 15.63
N THR A 139 19.25 -0.81 16.59
CA THR A 139 19.59 -0.67 18.02
C THR A 139 18.56 -1.44 18.85
N ASP A 140 18.83 -1.61 20.15
CA ASP A 140 17.88 -2.24 21.10
C ASP A 140 16.55 -1.47 21.21
N GLU A 141 16.56 -0.18 20.83
CA GLU A 141 15.39 0.70 20.83
C GLU A 141 14.61 0.65 19.51
N THR A 142 15.08 -0.11 18.49
CA THR A 142 14.43 -0.15 17.17
C THR A 142 13.16 -0.99 17.20
N ILE A 143 12.04 -0.38 16.82
CA ILE A 143 10.71 -1.02 16.83
C ILE A 143 10.08 -1.15 15.46
N LEU A 144 10.52 -0.34 14.49
CA LEU A 144 9.93 -0.28 13.16
C LEU A 144 11.00 0.05 12.11
N VAL A 145 10.97 -0.66 11.01
CA VAL A 145 11.61 -0.29 9.75
C VAL A 145 10.50 0.01 8.75
N SER A 146 10.56 1.17 8.09
CA SER A 146 9.56 1.61 7.11
C SER A 146 10.27 1.99 5.82
N ILE A 147 10.21 1.13 4.81
CA ILE A 147 10.86 1.29 3.50
C ILE A 147 9.81 1.08 2.41
N MET A 148 9.71 2.02 1.47
CA MET A 148 8.80 1.89 0.33
C MET A 148 9.13 0.66 -0.52
N HIS A 149 8.13 0.07 -1.18
CA HIS A 149 8.35 -1.08 -2.06
C HIS A 149 9.01 -0.67 -3.37
N SER A 150 8.49 0.36 -4.01
CA SER A 150 9.10 0.96 -5.19
C SER A 150 8.96 2.47 -5.15
N ASN A 151 9.95 3.15 -5.72
CA ASN A 151 9.95 4.60 -5.78
C ASN A 151 9.18 5.07 -7.03
N ASN A 152 8.23 5.97 -6.86
CA ASN A 152 7.37 6.48 -7.93
C ASN A 152 8.09 7.41 -8.92
N GLU A 153 9.24 7.99 -8.54
CA GLU A 153 10.00 8.89 -9.41
C GLU A 153 11.04 8.13 -10.25
N THR A 154 11.77 7.19 -9.63
CA THR A 154 12.86 6.45 -10.28
C THR A 154 12.44 5.07 -10.80
N GLY A 155 11.32 4.51 -10.31
CA GLY A 155 10.90 3.15 -10.63
C GLY A 155 11.70 2.05 -9.89
N THR A 156 12.62 2.42 -9.02
CA THR A 156 13.49 1.50 -8.29
C THR A 156 12.70 0.65 -7.32
N ILE A 157 12.84 -0.68 -7.43
CA ILE A 157 12.25 -1.65 -6.49
C ILE A 157 13.25 -1.93 -5.36
N GLN A 158 12.82 -1.75 -4.12
CA GLN A 158 13.63 -1.95 -2.93
C GLN A 158 13.75 -3.43 -2.55
N PRO A 159 14.85 -3.85 -1.90
CA PRO A 159 15.12 -5.24 -1.53
C PRO A 159 14.36 -5.66 -0.26
N ILE A 160 13.01 -5.57 -0.28
CA ILE A 160 12.15 -5.76 0.89
C ILE A 160 12.30 -7.16 1.50
N GLU A 161 12.45 -8.21 0.68
CA GLU A 161 12.64 -9.59 1.16
C GLU A 161 13.91 -9.72 2.01
N ALA A 162 15.03 -9.13 1.57
CA ALA A 162 16.28 -9.13 2.31
C ALA A 162 16.16 -8.37 3.63
N ILE A 163 15.54 -7.18 3.59
CA ILE A 163 15.27 -6.36 4.78
C ILE A 163 14.35 -7.11 5.75
N SER A 164 13.36 -7.84 5.24
CA SER A 164 12.46 -8.68 6.05
C SER A 164 13.21 -9.78 6.81
N GLY A 165 14.23 -10.39 6.22
CA GLY A 165 15.12 -11.34 6.91
C GLY A 165 15.75 -10.70 8.14
N ILE A 166 16.37 -9.54 7.95
CA ILE A 166 17.05 -8.78 9.00
C ILE A 166 16.09 -8.37 10.12
N THR A 167 14.96 -7.75 9.77
CA THR A 167 13.99 -7.28 10.79
C THR A 167 13.38 -8.42 11.60
N ARG A 168 13.20 -9.59 10.98
CA ARG A 168 12.66 -10.79 11.65
C ARG A 168 13.64 -11.34 12.68
N GLU A 169 14.93 -11.40 12.38
CA GLU A 169 15.97 -11.85 13.31
C GLU A 169 16.02 -10.98 14.57
N HIS A 170 15.74 -9.68 14.43
CA HIS A 170 15.72 -8.73 15.54
C HIS A 170 14.31 -8.50 16.15
N ASN A 171 13.30 -9.23 15.67
CA ASN A 171 11.90 -9.07 16.12
C ASN A 171 11.39 -7.61 15.99
N ILE A 172 11.75 -6.94 14.88
CA ILE A 172 11.37 -5.57 14.53
C ILE A 172 10.25 -5.63 13.50
N LEU A 173 9.28 -4.73 13.57
CA LEU A 173 8.22 -4.62 12.59
C LEU A 173 8.75 -4.04 11.27
N LEU A 174 8.34 -4.63 10.14
CA LEU A 174 8.60 -4.11 8.81
C LEU A 174 7.31 -3.60 8.17
N HIS A 175 7.28 -2.32 7.84
CA HIS A 175 6.27 -1.68 6.99
C HIS A 175 6.86 -1.40 5.62
N THR A 176 6.06 -1.64 4.57
CA THR A 176 6.38 -1.18 3.22
C THR A 176 5.24 -0.32 2.66
N ASP A 177 5.59 0.84 2.15
CA ASP A 177 4.67 1.65 1.35
C ASP A 177 4.67 1.09 -0.09
N ALA A 178 3.57 0.44 -0.46
CA ALA A 178 3.37 -0.15 -1.78
C ALA A 178 2.22 0.52 -2.54
N VAL A 179 1.93 1.79 -2.22
CA VAL A 179 0.84 2.56 -2.87
C VAL A 179 1.02 2.56 -4.38
N ASP A 180 2.23 2.74 -4.87
CA ASP A 180 2.53 2.82 -6.30
C ASP A 180 2.89 1.45 -6.94
N SER A 181 2.88 0.38 -6.16
CA SER A 181 3.29 -0.95 -6.60
C SER A 181 2.14 -1.94 -6.74
N VAL A 182 1.18 -1.94 -5.79
CA VAL A 182 0.07 -2.89 -5.78
C VAL A 182 -0.79 -2.72 -7.03
N GLY A 183 -1.02 -3.85 -7.72
CA GLY A 183 -1.74 -3.89 -9.00
C GLY A 183 -0.94 -3.39 -10.20
N VAL A 184 0.31 -2.94 -10.01
CA VAL A 184 1.25 -2.55 -11.07
C VAL A 184 2.27 -3.65 -11.29
N VAL A 185 2.83 -4.19 -10.20
CA VAL A 185 3.73 -5.35 -10.22
C VAL A 185 3.17 -6.48 -9.36
N PRO A 186 3.56 -7.74 -9.59
CA PRO A 186 3.13 -8.86 -8.77
C PRO A 186 3.52 -8.65 -7.30
N MET A 187 2.56 -8.83 -6.40
CA MET A 187 2.75 -8.67 -4.95
C MET A 187 2.44 -9.96 -4.22
N ASP A 188 3.33 -10.32 -3.30
CA ASP A 188 3.17 -11.49 -2.44
C ASP A 188 3.62 -11.14 -1.02
N VAL A 189 2.67 -10.83 -0.14
CA VAL A 189 2.97 -10.44 1.25
C VAL A 189 3.61 -11.57 2.06
N GLN A 190 3.41 -12.84 1.65
CA GLN A 190 4.05 -13.97 2.30
C GLN A 190 5.54 -14.01 1.98
N LYS A 191 5.88 -13.84 0.70
CA LYS A 191 7.24 -13.81 0.19
C LYS A 191 7.99 -12.57 0.67
N LEU A 192 7.37 -11.38 0.55
CA LEU A 192 7.96 -10.13 1.05
C LEU A 192 8.25 -10.17 2.56
N GLY A 193 7.49 -10.95 3.31
CA GLY A 193 7.72 -11.13 4.74
C GLY A 193 7.36 -9.92 5.62
N VAL A 194 6.71 -8.90 5.07
CA VAL A 194 6.34 -7.66 5.79
C VAL A 194 5.28 -7.89 6.86
N ASN A 195 5.28 -7.07 7.89
CA ASN A 195 4.22 -7.01 8.91
C ASN A 195 3.07 -6.12 8.47
N LEU A 196 3.39 -5.04 7.75
CA LEU A 196 2.45 -4.00 7.32
C LEU A 196 2.75 -3.62 5.87
N MET A 197 1.69 -3.43 5.05
CA MET A 197 1.82 -2.92 3.70
C MET A 197 0.67 -1.97 3.38
N SER A 198 1.02 -0.74 2.98
CA SER A 198 0.05 0.29 2.60
C SER A 198 -0.17 0.32 1.10
N PHE A 199 -1.42 0.49 0.65
CA PHE A 199 -1.75 0.59 -0.77
C PHE A 199 -3.02 1.42 -1.03
N GLY A 200 -3.19 1.89 -2.26
CA GLY A 200 -4.34 2.67 -2.72
C GLY A 200 -5.06 1.97 -3.87
N ALA A 201 -6.37 2.23 -4.04
CA ALA A 201 -7.14 1.65 -5.13
C ALA A 201 -6.87 2.34 -6.48
N ASN A 202 -6.54 3.62 -6.47
CA ASN A 202 -6.35 4.44 -7.67
C ASN A 202 -5.20 3.98 -8.58
N THR A 203 -4.18 3.34 -8.03
CA THR A 203 -3.01 2.86 -8.79
C THR A 203 -3.30 1.66 -9.67
N PHE A 204 -4.35 0.90 -9.35
CA PHE A 204 -4.84 -0.20 -10.19
C PHE A 204 -6.24 0.06 -10.77
N TYR A 205 -6.51 1.32 -11.13
CA TYR A 205 -7.74 1.78 -11.80
C TYR A 205 -9.03 1.60 -10.98
N GLY A 206 -8.90 1.51 -9.66
CA GLY A 206 -10.00 1.60 -8.70
C GLY A 206 -10.33 3.04 -8.33
N PRO A 207 -11.37 3.26 -7.51
CA PRO A 207 -11.81 4.60 -7.12
C PRO A 207 -10.82 5.29 -6.18
N THR A 208 -10.74 6.61 -6.30
CA THR A 208 -10.13 7.48 -5.28
C THR A 208 -10.97 7.45 -4.01
N GLY A 209 -10.38 7.79 -2.86
CA GLY A 209 -11.08 7.78 -1.57
C GLY A 209 -11.23 6.39 -0.96
N VAL A 210 -10.47 5.41 -1.46
CA VAL A 210 -10.36 4.05 -0.92
C VAL A 210 -8.93 3.56 -1.04
N GLY A 211 -8.46 2.88 0.00
CA GLY A 211 -7.19 2.19 0.06
C GLY A 211 -7.23 1.02 1.03
N GLY A 212 -6.10 0.43 1.29
CA GLY A 212 -5.99 -0.69 2.21
C GLY A 212 -4.66 -0.72 2.95
N LEU A 213 -4.73 -1.31 4.12
CA LEU A 213 -3.58 -1.66 4.94
C LEU A 213 -3.59 -3.16 5.19
N TYR A 214 -2.58 -3.86 4.70
CA TYR A 214 -2.30 -5.22 5.15
C TYR A 214 -1.68 -5.18 6.53
N ILE A 215 -2.24 -5.96 7.45
CA ILE A 215 -1.74 -6.13 8.81
C ILE A 215 -1.59 -7.61 9.09
N ARG A 216 -0.37 -8.12 9.07
CA ARG A 216 -0.08 -9.54 9.38
C ARG A 216 -0.64 -9.90 10.74
N ARG A 217 -1.28 -11.06 10.86
CA ARG A 217 -1.77 -11.58 12.13
C ARG A 217 -0.68 -11.57 13.21
N GLY A 218 -1.02 -11.05 14.37
CA GLY A 218 -0.09 -10.91 15.50
C GLY A 218 0.70 -9.59 15.51
N THR A 219 0.60 -8.77 14.46
CA THR A 219 1.21 -7.44 14.47
C THR A 219 0.46 -6.52 15.43
N MET A 220 1.19 -5.96 16.39
CA MET A 220 0.65 -4.99 17.34
C MET A 220 0.59 -3.60 16.70
N ILE A 221 -0.63 -3.08 16.57
CA ILE A 221 -0.91 -1.77 15.96
C ILE A 221 -2.13 -1.13 16.63
N TRP A 222 -2.05 0.17 16.90
CA TRP A 222 -3.19 0.94 17.41
C TRP A 222 -3.95 1.60 16.25
N PRO A 223 -5.29 1.70 16.34
CA PRO A 223 -6.07 2.49 15.40
C PRO A 223 -5.67 3.97 15.50
N ILE A 224 -5.64 4.66 14.35
CA ILE A 224 -5.46 6.12 14.32
C ILE A 224 -6.79 6.88 14.21
N LEU A 225 -7.86 6.17 13.87
CA LEU A 225 -9.24 6.63 13.93
C LEU A 225 -9.96 5.81 15.00
N GLU A 226 -10.38 6.47 16.07
CA GLU A 226 -11.07 5.85 17.19
C GLU A 226 -12.59 6.00 17.03
N GLY A 227 -13.36 5.00 17.49
CA GLY A 227 -14.82 5.01 17.41
C GLY A 227 -15.43 3.62 17.51
N GLY A 228 -16.25 3.24 16.50
CA GLY A 228 -16.89 1.91 16.45
C GLY A 228 -15.94 0.77 16.15
N VAL A 229 -16.51 -0.43 16.11
CA VAL A 229 -15.76 -1.70 15.97
C VAL A 229 -15.47 -2.14 14.53
N GLN A 230 -15.67 -1.25 13.55
CA GLN A 230 -15.45 -1.53 12.14
C GLN A 230 -14.01 -2.02 11.89
N GLU A 231 -13.82 -2.68 10.75
CA GLU A 231 -12.51 -3.21 10.35
C GLU A 231 -11.81 -3.99 11.48
N HIS A 232 -12.56 -4.81 12.21
CA HIS A 232 -12.06 -5.64 13.30
C HIS A 232 -11.38 -4.82 14.42
N ASN A 233 -11.94 -3.68 14.80
CA ASN A 233 -11.41 -2.72 15.78
C ASN A 233 -10.08 -2.05 15.37
N LYS A 234 -9.74 -2.08 14.08
CA LYS A 234 -8.49 -1.47 13.60
C LYS A 234 -8.72 -0.11 12.96
N ARG A 235 -9.91 0.13 12.42
CA ARG A 235 -10.24 1.41 11.77
C ARG A 235 -11.74 1.69 11.97
N ALA A 236 -12.06 2.66 12.80
CA ALA A 236 -13.43 3.03 13.11
C ALA A 236 -14.07 3.87 12.00
N GLY A 237 -15.41 3.93 12.01
CA GLY A 237 -16.24 4.65 11.04
C GLY A 237 -16.80 3.73 9.98
N THR A 238 -18.06 4.00 9.59
CA THR A 238 -18.77 3.21 8.57
C THR A 238 -17.94 3.14 7.28
N GLU A 239 -17.85 1.95 6.74
CA GLU A 239 -17.05 1.64 5.57
C GLU A 239 -17.63 2.33 4.32
N ASN A 240 -16.77 2.85 3.45
CA ASN A 240 -17.14 3.36 2.13
C ASN A 240 -17.47 2.20 1.19
N LEU A 241 -18.63 1.56 1.41
CA LEU A 241 -18.99 0.32 0.74
C LEU A 241 -18.94 0.43 -0.79
N ILE A 242 -19.44 1.53 -1.36
CA ILE A 242 -19.46 1.74 -2.81
C ILE A 242 -18.04 1.80 -3.37
N GLY A 243 -17.17 2.56 -2.71
CA GLY A 243 -15.75 2.64 -3.09
C GLY A 243 -15.03 1.30 -2.90
N ILE A 244 -15.34 0.57 -1.83
CA ILE A 244 -14.75 -0.73 -1.53
C ILE A 244 -15.19 -1.79 -2.55
N ILE A 245 -16.44 -1.80 -2.98
CA ILE A 245 -16.91 -2.66 -4.09
C ILE A 245 -16.12 -2.36 -5.36
N GLY A 246 -15.97 -1.08 -5.70
CA GLY A 246 -15.15 -0.65 -6.84
C GLY A 246 -13.70 -1.11 -6.74
N MET A 247 -13.09 -0.98 -5.55
CA MET A 247 -11.72 -1.47 -5.29
C MET A 247 -11.62 -2.99 -5.45
N GLY A 248 -12.62 -3.76 -4.99
CA GLY A 248 -12.64 -5.21 -5.15
C GLY A 248 -12.65 -5.65 -6.61
N VAL A 249 -13.49 -5.01 -7.45
CA VAL A 249 -13.55 -5.28 -8.90
C VAL A 249 -12.24 -4.88 -9.58
N ALA A 250 -11.65 -3.74 -9.20
CA ALA A 250 -10.36 -3.32 -9.72
C ALA A 250 -9.25 -4.32 -9.36
N ALA A 251 -9.23 -4.82 -8.11
CA ALA A 251 -8.26 -5.80 -7.64
C ALA A 251 -8.35 -7.13 -8.39
N GLU A 252 -9.57 -7.64 -8.60
CA GLU A 252 -9.80 -8.86 -9.39
C GLU A 252 -9.33 -8.70 -10.83
N THR A 253 -9.65 -7.55 -11.46
CA THR A 253 -9.22 -7.24 -12.82
C THR A 253 -7.71 -7.09 -12.92
N ALA A 254 -7.08 -6.35 -11.98
CA ALA A 254 -5.63 -6.20 -11.94
C ALA A 254 -4.92 -7.55 -11.82
N ARG A 255 -5.39 -8.43 -10.92
CA ARG A 255 -4.83 -9.77 -10.77
C ARG A 255 -4.95 -10.61 -12.03
N ARG A 256 -6.11 -10.58 -12.69
CA ARG A 256 -6.38 -11.36 -13.91
C ARG A 256 -5.56 -10.88 -15.11
N LYS A 257 -5.34 -9.57 -15.24
CA LYS A 257 -4.67 -8.95 -16.40
C LYS A 257 -3.22 -8.55 -16.10
N MET A 258 -2.62 -9.01 -15.00
CA MET A 258 -1.27 -8.61 -14.58
C MET A 258 -0.23 -8.86 -15.67
N ASP A 259 -0.15 -10.08 -16.18
CA ASP A 259 0.87 -10.47 -17.18
C ASP A 259 0.70 -9.73 -18.49
N GLU A 260 -0.55 -9.56 -18.97
CA GLU A 260 -0.87 -8.78 -20.16
C GLU A 260 -0.42 -7.33 -20.01
N ARG A 261 -0.71 -6.73 -18.85
CA ARG A 261 -0.35 -5.35 -18.54
C ARG A 261 1.17 -5.15 -18.45
N LEU A 262 1.87 -6.05 -17.77
CA LEU A 262 3.33 -6.00 -17.67
C LEU A 262 3.99 -6.11 -19.05
N THR A 263 3.55 -7.05 -19.88
CA THR A 263 4.05 -7.21 -21.25
C THR A 263 3.81 -5.95 -22.08
N HIS A 264 2.63 -5.34 -21.96
CA HIS A 264 2.30 -4.09 -22.65
C HIS A 264 3.20 -2.94 -22.22
N LEU A 265 3.38 -2.74 -20.91
CA LEU A 265 4.23 -1.68 -20.36
C LEU A 265 5.69 -1.86 -20.75
N GLU A 266 6.21 -3.09 -20.71
CA GLU A 266 7.59 -3.37 -21.14
C GLU A 266 7.80 -3.06 -22.63
N ASN A 267 6.85 -3.43 -23.49
CA ASN A 267 6.90 -3.09 -24.92
C ASN A 267 6.90 -1.56 -25.15
N LEU A 268 6.09 -0.82 -24.40
CA LEU A 268 6.07 0.65 -24.48
C LEU A 268 7.39 1.25 -24.00
N LYS A 269 7.93 0.76 -22.90
CA LYS A 269 9.24 1.16 -22.34
C LYS A 269 10.36 0.94 -23.35
N VAL A 270 10.46 -0.26 -23.92
CA VAL A 270 11.46 -0.57 -24.94
C VAL A 270 11.34 0.36 -26.14
N LYS A 271 10.13 0.60 -26.64
CA LYS A 271 9.88 1.51 -27.75
C LYS A 271 10.29 2.95 -27.43
N LEU A 272 9.97 3.44 -26.24
CA LEU A 272 10.34 4.80 -25.79
C LEU A 272 11.86 4.94 -25.69
N LEU A 273 12.53 4.01 -25.01
CA LEU A 273 13.99 4.05 -24.81
C LEU A 273 14.74 3.95 -26.13
N SER A 274 14.32 3.05 -27.05
CA SER A 274 14.91 2.94 -28.38
C SER A 274 14.75 4.23 -29.18
N GLY A 275 13.58 4.87 -29.12
CA GLY A 275 13.35 6.14 -29.82
C GLY A 275 14.20 7.29 -29.26
N LEU A 276 14.30 7.38 -27.94
CA LEU A 276 15.11 8.39 -27.26
C LEU A 276 16.61 8.21 -27.58
N SER A 277 17.14 6.99 -27.45
CA SER A 277 18.58 6.69 -27.72
C SER A 277 19.01 6.94 -29.16
N GLN A 278 18.07 6.91 -30.13
CA GLN A 278 18.35 7.24 -31.53
C GLN A 278 18.38 8.75 -31.83
N THR A 279 17.78 9.57 -30.96
CA THR A 279 17.54 11.00 -31.23
C THR A 279 18.26 11.92 -30.27
N ILE A 280 18.66 11.45 -29.11
CA ILE A 280 19.29 12.23 -28.06
C ILE A 280 20.60 11.55 -27.64
N GLU A 281 21.69 12.29 -27.64
CA GLU A 281 22.98 11.86 -27.12
C GLU A 281 23.01 12.00 -25.59
N ASP A 282 23.82 11.19 -24.90
CA ASP A 282 24.09 11.27 -23.45
C ASP A 282 22.85 11.07 -22.55
N ILE A 283 21.95 10.15 -22.92
CA ILE A 283 20.83 9.74 -22.06
C ILE A 283 21.35 8.81 -20.96
N ILE A 284 21.04 9.17 -19.71
CA ILE A 284 21.23 8.29 -18.55
C ILE A 284 19.86 7.68 -18.19
N ILE A 285 19.81 6.36 -18.10
CA ILE A 285 18.63 5.60 -17.64
C ILE A 285 18.93 5.12 -16.24
N ASN A 286 18.11 5.54 -15.29
CA ASN A 286 18.23 5.12 -13.88
C ASN A 286 17.64 3.73 -13.66
#